data_467ce3a17c274e6161e85919c8b9fb14
#
_entry.id   467ce3a17c274e6161e85919c8b9fb14
#
_cell.length_a   1.000
_cell.length_b   1.000
_cell.length_c   1.000
_cell.angle_alpha   90.00
_cell.angle_beta   90.00
_cell.angle_gamma   90.00
#
_symmetry.space_group_name_H-M   'P 1'
#
loop_
_entity.id
_entity.type
_entity.pdbx_description
1 polymer ?
#
loop_
_entity_poly.entity_id
_entity_poly.type
_entity_poly.pdbx_seq_one_letter_code
_entity_poly.pdbx_strand_id
1 'polypeptide(L)'
;TRGGMAYLDNIVLSDAYGDKLLSNSDFSHGFARWFSSSDRHHMRWHMKNLFMLVLFDQGAIGLILLSVLIFMAFFRLTVKGARHHPLAPALAGGLAGFIVVGMFDSLLDVPRLSLLFYFLLMVSLVIRTASNDGRAGSLTHARR
;
A
#
# COMPACT_ATOMS: atom_id res chain seq x y z
N THR A 1 -34.56 -3.75 8.36
CA THR A 1 -34.59 -3.65 6.88
C THR A 1 -34.84 -5.05 6.32
N ARG A 2 -36.00 -5.26 5.71
CA ARG A 2 -36.35 -6.51 5.01
C ARG A 2 -35.42 -6.62 3.79
N GLY A 3 -34.56 -7.65 3.73
CA GLY A 3 -33.77 -7.96 2.57
C GLY A 3 -34.69 -8.42 1.45
N GLY A 4 -34.76 -7.65 0.35
CA GLY A 4 -35.43 -8.06 -0.88
C GLY A 4 -34.58 -9.12 -1.56
N MET A 5 -35.17 -10.24 -1.95
CA MET A 5 -34.57 -11.20 -2.86
C MET A 5 -34.81 -10.74 -4.31
N ALA A 6 -33.75 -10.64 -5.10
CA ALA A 6 -33.85 -10.46 -6.56
C ALA A 6 -33.51 -11.78 -7.24
N TYR A 7 -34.36 -12.23 -8.11
CA TYR A 7 -34.12 -13.39 -8.97
C TYR A 7 -33.66 -12.86 -10.34
N LEU A 8 -32.50 -13.33 -10.77
CA LEU A 8 -31.95 -13.05 -12.09
C LEU A 8 -31.95 -14.36 -12.89
N ASP A 9 -32.54 -14.31 -14.05
CA ASP A 9 -32.61 -15.46 -14.99
C ASP A 9 -32.48 -14.95 -16.42
N ASN A 10 -31.89 -15.75 -17.30
CA ASN A 10 -31.78 -15.47 -18.73
C ASN A 10 -31.14 -14.12 -19.08
N ILE A 11 -29.92 -13.89 -18.62
CA ILE A 11 -29.15 -12.70 -18.99
C ILE A 11 -28.62 -12.88 -20.41
N VAL A 12 -29.09 -12.07 -21.35
CA VAL A 12 -28.69 -12.14 -22.76
C VAL A 12 -27.81 -10.95 -23.11
N LEU A 13 -26.61 -11.24 -23.58
CA LEU A 13 -25.74 -10.28 -24.25
C LEU A 13 -25.52 -10.81 -25.67
N SER A 14 -25.94 -10.06 -26.68
CA SER A 14 -25.72 -10.39 -28.08
C SER A 14 -24.91 -9.31 -28.79
N ASP A 15 -24.18 -9.72 -29.82
CA ASP A 15 -23.48 -8.78 -30.68
C ASP A 15 -24.45 -8.10 -31.67
N ALA A 16 -23.94 -7.27 -32.58
CA ALA A 16 -24.71 -6.58 -33.59
C ALA A 16 -25.32 -7.52 -34.63
N TYR A 17 -24.88 -8.79 -34.70
CA TYR A 17 -25.36 -9.83 -35.61
C TYR A 17 -26.34 -10.79 -34.92
N GLY A 18 -26.59 -10.61 -33.61
CA GLY A 18 -27.53 -11.41 -32.85
C GLY A 18 -26.94 -12.66 -32.20
N ASP A 19 -25.63 -12.88 -32.30
CA ASP A 19 -24.96 -14.01 -31.69
C ASP A 19 -24.84 -13.84 -30.17
N LYS A 20 -25.16 -14.89 -29.40
CA LYS A 20 -25.07 -14.85 -27.94
C LYS A 20 -23.62 -14.89 -27.48
N LEU A 21 -23.19 -13.84 -26.81
CA LEU A 21 -21.83 -13.70 -26.27
C LEU A 21 -21.63 -14.35 -24.89
N LEU A 22 -22.71 -14.61 -24.16
CA LEU A 22 -22.66 -15.23 -22.84
C LEU A 22 -22.97 -16.72 -22.91
N SER A 23 -22.06 -17.54 -22.41
CA SER A 23 -22.31 -18.96 -22.15
C SER A 23 -22.90 -19.13 -20.74
N ASN A 24 -23.82 -20.07 -20.56
CA ASN A 24 -24.54 -20.29 -19.30
C ASN A 24 -25.36 -19.07 -18.83
N SER A 25 -26.02 -18.41 -19.80
CA SER A 25 -26.85 -17.22 -19.57
C SER A 25 -28.13 -17.52 -18.79
N ASP A 26 -28.56 -18.76 -18.79
CA ASP A 26 -29.74 -19.31 -18.10
C ASP A 26 -29.42 -19.92 -16.74
N PHE A 27 -28.15 -19.85 -16.30
CA PHE A 27 -27.66 -20.45 -15.06
C PHE A 27 -27.91 -21.96 -14.90
N SER A 28 -28.17 -22.68 -15.99
CA SER A 28 -28.42 -24.15 -15.99
C SER A 28 -27.24 -24.94 -15.41
N HIS A 29 -26.02 -24.40 -15.50
CA HIS A 29 -24.81 -24.94 -14.89
C HIS A 29 -24.38 -24.16 -13.63
N GLY A 30 -25.32 -23.56 -12.90
CA GLY A 30 -25.07 -22.73 -11.75
C GLY A 30 -24.20 -21.53 -12.11
N PHE A 31 -23.20 -21.22 -11.28
CA PHE A 31 -22.29 -20.09 -11.51
C PHE A 31 -21.07 -20.41 -12.39
N ALA A 32 -21.07 -21.54 -13.10
CA ALA A 32 -19.99 -21.87 -14.01
C ALA A 32 -19.83 -20.76 -15.07
N ARG A 33 -18.62 -20.24 -15.23
CA ARG A 33 -18.25 -19.11 -16.11
C ARG A 33 -18.81 -17.74 -15.70
N TRP A 34 -19.48 -17.63 -14.56
CA TRP A 34 -19.84 -16.36 -13.96
C TRP A 34 -18.87 -15.99 -12.86
N PHE A 35 -18.41 -14.74 -12.91
CA PHE A 35 -17.59 -14.20 -11.83
C PHE A 35 -18.53 -13.83 -10.68
N SER A 36 -18.50 -14.55 -9.58
CA SER A 36 -19.21 -14.13 -8.39
C SER A 36 -18.45 -12.97 -7.75
N SER A 37 -18.84 -11.75 -8.08
CA SER A 37 -18.44 -10.62 -7.26
C SER A 37 -19.16 -10.73 -5.92
N SER A 38 -18.40 -10.80 -4.85
CA SER A 38 -18.95 -10.90 -3.51
C SER A 38 -19.74 -9.65 -3.15
N ASP A 39 -20.85 -9.91 -2.49
CA ASP A 39 -21.65 -9.00 -1.72
C ASP A 39 -20.92 -7.80 -1.16
N ARG A 40 -21.37 -6.63 -1.53
CA ARG A 40 -21.36 -5.29 -0.90
C ARG A 40 -20.15 -4.85 -0.07
N HIS A 41 -19.23 -5.70 0.38
CA HIS A 41 -18.24 -5.32 1.35
C HIS A 41 -16.79 -5.62 1.00
N HIS A 42 -16.43 -6.56 0.16
CA HIS A 42 -15.05 -6.79 -0.35
C HIS A 42 -15.02 -7.97 -1.30
N MET A 43 -14.20 -7.92 -2.33
CA MET A 43 -13.82 -9.10 -3.09
C MET A 43 -13.27 -10.16 -2.13
N ARG A 44 -13.80 -11.38 -2.14
CA ARG A 44 -13.35 -12.49 -1.27
C ARG A 44 -11.90 -12.89 -1.46
N TRP A 45 -11.22 -12.38 -2.49
CA TRP A 45 -9.86 -12.74 -2.90
C TRP A 45 -8.88 -11.58 -2.73
N HIS A 46 -9.02 -10.79 -1.67
CA HIS A 46 -8.06 -9.76 -1.34
C HIS A 46 -6.81 -10.41 -0.74
N MET A 47 -5.67 -10.13 -1.33
CA MET A 47 -4.39 -10.58 -0.76
C MET A 47 -4.13 -9.80 0.52
N LYS A 48 -4.28 -10.47 1.66
CA LYS A 48 -4.03 -9.88 2.98
C LYS A 48 -2.55 -9.89 3.33
N ASN A 49 -1.71 -9.40 2.44
CA ASN A 49 -0.28 -9.25 2.68
C ASN A 49 0.29 -8.20 1.74
N LEU A 50 0.91 -7.18 2.32
CA LEU A 50 1.51 -6.05 1.60
C LEU A 50 2.52 -6.49 0.54
N PHE A 51 3.41 -7.42 0.90
CA PHE A 51 4.50 -7.85 0.01
C PHE A 51 3.96 -8.68 -1.16
N MET A 52 2.97 -9.53 -0.89
CA MET A 52 2.29 -10.29 -1.94
C MET A 52 1.50 -9.36 -2.87
N LEU A 53 0.81 -8.37 -2.33
CA LEU A 53 0.09 -7.37 -3.12
C LEU A 53 1.06 -6.67 -4.10
N VAL A 54 2.18 -6.13 -3.58
CA VAL A 54 3.17 -5.45 -4.41
C VAL A 54 3.81 -6.38 -5.44
N LEU A 55 4.06 -7.65 -5.06
CA LEU A 55 4.59 -8.65 -5.98
C LEU A 55 3.64 -8.91 -7.15
N PHE A 56 2.33 -8.98 -6.90
CA PHE A 56 1.34 -9.21 -7.95
C PHE A 56 1.07 -7.96 -8.81
N ASP A 57 0.99 -6.79 -8.20
CA ASP A 57 0.67 -5.54 -8.91
C ASP A 57 1.86 -4.97 -9.69
N GLN A 58 3.05 -5.03 -9.11
CA GLN A 58 4.26 -4.38 -9.63
C GLN A 58 5.36 -5.38 -10.01
N GLY A 59 5.14 -6.65 -9.77
CA GLY A 59 6.11 -7.71 -10.04
C GLY A 59 7.31 -7.71 -9.08
N ALA A 60 8.26 -8.61 -9.36
CA ALA A 60 9.45 -8.78 -8.54
C ALA A 60 10.32 -7.51 -8.48
N ILE A 61 10.37 -6.74 -9.55
CA ILE A 61 11.15 -5.49 -9.61
C ILE A 61 10.56 -4.46 -8.63
N GLY A 62 9.24 -4.27 -8.63
CA GLY A 62 8.56 -3.37 -7.71
C GLY A 62 8.76 -3.76 -6.25
N LEU A 63 8.68 -5.05 -5.95
CA LEU A 63 8.94 -5.57 -4.61
C LEU A 63 10.37 -5.30 -4.14
N ILE A 64 11.36 -5.52 -5.00
CA ILE A 64 12.78 -5.26 -4.69
C ILE A 64 12.98 -3.77 -4.43
N LEU A 65 12.49 -2.89 -5.30
CA LEU A 65 12.61 -1.45 -5.15
C LEU A 65 11.97 -0.95 -3.85
N LEU A 66 10.76 -1.39 -3.55
CA LEU A 66 10.08 -1.04 -2.30
C LEU A 66 10.87 -1.51 -1.07
N SER A 67 11.38 -2.75 -1.10
CA SER A 67 12.18 -3.32 -0.01
C SER A 67 13.47 -2.53 0.21
N VAL A 68 14.15 -2.13 -0.86
CA VAL A 68 15.36 -1.29 -0.80
C VAL A 68 15.03 0.09 -0.20
N LEU A 69 13.93 0.72 -0.61
CA LEU A 69 13.52 2.03 -0.07
C LEU A 69 13.20 1.95 1.42
N ILE A 70 12.48 0.92 1.85
CA ILE A 70 12.17 0.68 3.26
C ILE A 70 13.47 0.47 4.05
N PHE A 71 14.37 -0.37 3.56
CA PHE A 71 15.66 -0.63 4.19
C PHE A 71 16.50 0.65 4.30
N MET A 72 16.57 1.45 3.23
CA MET A 72 17.29 2.73 3.26
C MET A 72 16.69 3.70 4.27
N ALA A 73 15.35 3.77 4.38
CA ALA A 73 14.69 4.62 5.36
C ALA A 73 15.05 4.21 6.80
N PHE A 74 14.96 2.93 7.12
CA PHE A 74 15.37 2.43 8.44
C PHE A 74 16.85 2.66 8.72
N PHE A 75 17.72 2.37 7.78
CA PHE A 75 19.15 2.56 7.93
C PHE A 75 19.50 4.03 8.21
N ARG A 76 18.84 4.96 7.53
CA ARG A 76 19.02 6.40 7.79
C ARG A 76 18.54 6.83 9.18
N LEU A 77 17.37 6.32 9.59
CA LEU A 77 16.78 6.68 10.89
C LEU A 77 17.55 6.09 12.08
N THR A 78 18.20 4.92 11.89
CA THR A 78 18.87 4.19 12.99
C THR A 78 20.37 4.40 13.02
N VAL A 79 21.04 4.43 11.88
CA VAL A 79 22.50 4.39 11.80
C VAL A 79 23.12 5.71 11.32
N LYS A 80 22.47 6.37 10.36
CA LYS A 80 23.04 7.58 9.71
C LYS A 80 22.37 8.88 10.17
N GLY A 81 22.68 9.95 9.47
CA GLY A 81 22.43 11.36 9.72
C GLY A 81 21.07 11.80 10.25
N ALA A 82 20.03 10.98 10.17
CA ALA A 82 18.72 11.27 10.75
C ALA A 82 18.55 10.75 12.20
N ARG A 83 19.46 9.90 12.68
CA ARG A 83 19.38 9.25 14.01
C ARG A 83 19.20 10.22 15.16
N HIS A 84 19.84 11.38 15.08
CA HIS A 84 19.81 12.40 16.15
C HIS A 84 18.64 13.39 16.00
N HIS A 85 17.81 13.21 14.99
CA HIS A 85 16.64 14.05 14.80
C HIS A 85 15.52 13.63 15.78
N PRO A 86 14.84 14.57 16.46
CA PRO A 86 13.81 14.25 17.46
C PRO A 86 12.66 13.42 16.92
N LEU A 87 12.35 13.51 15.60
CA LEU A 87 11.31 12.72 14.95
C LEU A 87 11.78 11.33 14.50
N ALA A 88 13.06 10.99 14.54
CA ALA A 88 13.57 9.72 14.05
C ALA A 88 12.92 8.50 14.72
N PRO A 89 12.75 8.44 16.06
CA PRO A 89 12.09 7.32 16.71
C PRO A 89 10.61 7.18 16.29
N ALA A 90 9.91 8.31 16.17
CA ALA A 90 8.49 8.30 15.76
C ALA A 90 8.33 7.81 14.31
N LEU A 91 9.19 8.26 13.40
CA LEU A 91 9.18 7.81 12.00
C LEU A 91 9.54 6.33 11.88
N ALA A 92 10.56 5.87 12.61
CA ALA A 92 10.96 4.46 12.63
C ALA A 92 9.84 3.58 13.20
N GLY A 93 9.23 3.99 14.31
CA GLY A 93 8.08 3.29 14.91
C GLY A 93 6.86 3.25 13.99
N GLY A 94 6.54 4.37 13.34
CA GLY A 94 5.44 4.45 12.37
C GLY A 94 5.65 3.53 11.17
N LEU A 95 6.84 3.53 10.57
CA LEU A 95 7.17 2.63 9.46
C LEU A 95 7.16 1.16 9.90
N ALA A 96 7.73 0.85 11.07
CA ALA A 96 7.71 -0.51 11.61
C ALA A 96 6.29 -1.00 11.84
N GLY A 97 5.45 -0.19 12.48
CA GLY A 97 4.03 -0.50 12.69
C GLY A 97 3.30 -0.75 11.38
N PHE A 98 3.55 0.09 10.37
CA PHE A 98 2.95 -0.07 9.05
C PHE A 98 3.35 -1.40 8.39
N ILE A 99 4.62 -1.79 8.47
CA ILE A 99 5.12 -3.06 7.93
C ILE A 99 4.49 -4.24 8.67
N VAL A 100 4.46 -4.20 10.01
CA VAL A 100 3.87 -5.28 10.82
C VAL A 100 2.40 -5.48 10.48
N VAL A 101 1.61 -4.42 10.42
CA VAL A 101 0.19 -4.51 10.04
C VAL A 101 0.05 -4.96 8.58
N GLY A 102 0.91 -4.46 7.68
CA GLY A 102 0.94 -4.85 6.27
C GLY A 102 1.28 -6.32 6.02
N MET A 103 1.88 -7.02 6.98
CA MET A 103 2.07 -8.48 6.88
C MET A 103 0.75 -9.26 7.00
N PHE A 104 -0.26 -8.66 7.64
CA PHE A 104 -1.56 -9.30 7.91
C PHE A 104 -2.71 -8.70 7.10
N ASP A 105 -2.49 -7.55 6.48
CA ASP A 105 -3.51 -6.88 5.69
C ASP A 105 -2.92 -6.12 4.49
N SER A 106 -3.73 -5.86 3.47
CA SER A 106 -3.34 -5.12 2.26
C SER A 106 -3.52 -3.61 2.46
N LEU A 107 -2.68 -3.00 3.30
CA LEU A 107 -2.78 -1.58 3.64
C LEU A 107 -2.62 -0.63 2.44
N LEU A 108 -1.89 -1.02 1.40
CA LEU A 108 -1.68 -0.19 0.21
C LEU A 108 -2.91 -0.11 -0.70
N ASP A 109 -3.89 -0.97 -0.49
CA ASP A 109 -5.13 -0.98 -1.24
C ASP A 109 -6.08 0.15 -0.84
N VAL A 110 -5.89 0.69 0.36
CA VAL A 110 -6.63 1.85 0.85
C VAL A 110 -5.85 3.12 0.52
N PRO A 111 -6.35 4.01 -0.39
CA PRO A 111 -5.59 5.17 -0.86
C PRO A 111 -5.07 6.09 0.23
N ARG A 112 -5.82 6.25 1.33
CA ARG A 112 -5.41 7.08 2.47
C ARG A 112 -4.22 6.51 3.20
N LEU A 113 -4.18 5.19 3.37
CA LEU A 113 -3.08 4.50 4.05
C LEU A 113 -1.85 4.44 3.16
N SER A 114 -2.03 4.23 1.86
CA SER A 114 -0.94 4.29 0.88
C SER A 114 -0.26 5.65 0.88
N LEU A 115 -1.05 6.73 0.87
CA LEU A 115 -0.54 8.11 0.94
C LEU A 115 0.26 8.34 2.23
N LEU A 116 -0.27 7.90 3.37
CA LEU A 116 0.42 8.01 4.66
C LEU A 116 1.73 7.25 4.65
N PHE A 117 1.75 6.04 4.13
CA PHE A 117 2.95 5.21 4.05
C PHE A 117 4.04 5.86 3.20
N TYR A 118 3.72 6.27 1.98
CA TYR A 118 4.68 6.93 1.10
C TYR A 118 5.14 8.28 1.65
N PHE A 119 4.27 9.00 2.33
CA PHE A 119 4.64 10.24 3.03
C PHE A 119 5.64 9.97 4.16
N LEU A 120 5.39 8.99 5.03
CA LEU A 120 6.33 8.59 6.08
C LEU A 120 7.67 8.13 5.50
N LEU A 121 7.63 7.35 4.43
CA LEU A 121 8.81 6.88 3.73
C LEU A 121 9.62 8.06 3.16
N MET A 122 8.97 8.98 2.47
CA MET A 122 9.61 10.17 1.89
C MET A 122 10.22 11.06 2.97
N VAL A 123 9.49 11.37 4.05
CA VAL A 123 10.02 12.15 5.17
C VAL A 123 11.23 11.47 5.79
N SER A 124 11.19 10.14 5.97
CA SER A 124 12.31 9.36 6.52
C SER A 124 13.57 9.42 5.64
N LEU A 125 13.38 9.53 4.33
CA LEU A 125 14.49 9.65 3.37
C LEU A 125 15.03 11.09 3.22
N VAL A 126 14.21 12.11 3.48
CA VAL A 126 14.60 13.53 3.29
C VAL A 126 15.11 14.17 4.56
N ILE A 127 14.60 13.75 5.73
CA ILE A 127 14.94 14.37 7.02
C ILE A 127 16.46 14.38 7.30
N ARG A 128 16.97 15.53 7.69
CA ARG A 128 18.38 15.72 8.05
C ARG A 128 18.46 16.35 9.44
N THR A 129 19.44 15.96 10.22
CA THR A 129 19.86 16.74 11.40
C THR A 129 20.44 18.05 10.92
N ALA A 130 20.00 19.16 11.52
CA ALA A 130 20.68 20.45 11.31
C ALA A 130 22.15 20.26 11.72
N SER A 131 23.05 20.44 10.76
CA SER A 131 24.49 20.43 11.01
C SER A 131 24.81 21.55 12.02
N ASN A 132 25.57 21.23 13.01
CA ASN A 132 25.98 22.16 14.10
C ASN A 132 27.06 23.16 13.60
N ASP A 133 26.87 23.73 12.41
CA ASP A 133 27.79 24.73 11.82
C ASP A 133 27.78 26.06 12.58
N GLY A 134 26.86 26.24 13.53
CA GLY A 134 26.80 27.44 14.37
C GLY A 134 27.87 27.55 15.48
N ARG A 135 28.60 26.47 15.81
CA ARG A 135 29.53 26.46 16.90
C ARG A 135 30.97 26.89 16.54
N ALA A 136 31.35 26.86 15.30
CA ALA A 136 32.68 27.26 14.86
C ALA A 136 32.88 28.81 14.81
N GLY A 137 31.79 29.55 14.58
CA GLY A 137 31.84 31.01 14.48
C GLY A 137 31.92 31.75 15.80
N SER A 138 31.53 31.14 16.93
CA SER A 138 31.47 31.83 18.25
C SER A 138 32.79 31.85 18.99
N LEU A 139 33.72 30.97 18.67
CA LEU A 139 35.00 30.91 19.36
C LEU A 139 36.09 31.85 18.80
N THR A 140 35.88 32.38 17.61
CA THR A 140 36.81 33.34 16.99
C THR A 140 36.58 34.78 17.44
N HIS A 141 35.40 35.11 17.96
CA HIS A 141 35.10 36.46 18.46
C HIS A 141 35.47 36.70 19.95
N ALA A 142 35.78 35.66 20.70
CA ALA A 142 36.15 35.78 22.13
C ALA A 142 37.68 35.96 22.38
N ARG A 143 38.47 36.08 21.33
CA ARG A 143 39.95 36.26 21.41
C ARG A 143 40.47 37.57 20.79
N ARG A 144 39.68 38.63 20.80
CA ARG A 144 40.20 39.98 20.52
C ARG A 144 39.93 40.91 21.68
#